data_b7390314a8bdfef45750342baded280c
#
_entry.id   b7390314a8bdfef45750342baded280c
#
_cell.length_a   1.000
_cell.length_b   1.000
_cell.length_c   1.000
_cell.angle_alpha   90.00
_cell.angle_beta   90.00
_cell.angle_gamma   90.00
#
_symmetry.space_group_name_H-M   'P 1'
#
loop_
_entity.id
_entity.type
_entity.pdbx_description
1 polymer ?
#
loop_
_entity_poly.entity_id
_entity_poly.type
_entity_poly.pdbx_seq_one_letter_code
_entity_poly.pdbx_strand_id
1 'polypeptide(L)'
;MPDTTPTLSVANLVLRSKQQEIDALRHLAHKAEWVDAIGQLVQRLQRERGASCIYLASQTQRFAEVRHHAVNEALLHEEKLRQVFSARMDPAQGTSAQTLSLMAWALLGLESLPALRLQIDRQAMSALDAVAAYSHLIAGLVELVFHMADTAGVPSVSRLLVALLHAVQATEEAGQERAMGALLYASGHCQEAHQQRLLHLIDAQERSLRVFGDFAEPALRARWDELQLAPCMATLERLRRALCVARPGTALDSDLSHTWF
;
A
#
# COMPACT_ATOMS: atom_id res chain seq x y z
N MET A 1 -19.84 5.65 -55.66
CA MET A 1 -19.13 5.05 -54.55
C MET A 1 -20.05 3.97 -53.96
N PRO A 2 -19.62 2.69 -53.92
CA PRO A 2 -20.51 1.65 -53.39
C PRO A 2 -20.50 1.77 -51.84
N ASP A 3 -21.72 1.89 -51.33
CA ASP A 3 -22.07 1.93 -49.90
C ASP A 3 -21.87 0.53 -49.34
N THR A 4 -20.68 0.28 -48.72
CA THR A 4 -20.39 -0.96 -48.01
C THR A 4 -20.91 -0.87 -46.58
N THR A 5 -22.24 -0.95 -46.44
CA THR A 5 -22.83 -1.29 -45.14
C THR A 5 -22.34 -2.70 -44.79
N PRO A 6 -21.67 -2.86 -43.63
CA PRO A 6 -21.18 -4.17 -43.24
C PRO A 6 -22.36 -5.13 -43.06
N THR A 7 -22.50 -6.11 -43.95
CA THR A 7 -23.55 -7.13 -43.86
C THR A 7 -23.41 -7.87 -42.54
N LEU A 8 -24.46 -7.81 -41.72
CA LEU A 8 -24.54 -8.53 -40.45
C LEU A 8 -24.52 -10.05 -40.77
N SER A 9 -23.40 -10.70 -40.50
CA SER A 9 -23.27 -12.16 -40.67
C SER A 9 -22.90 -12.82 -39.35
N VAL A 10 -23.34 -14.06 -39.14
CA VAL A 10 -23.02 -14.84 -37.95
C VAL A 10 -21.50 -14.94 -37.75
N ALA A 11 -20.76 -15.18 -38.83
CA ALA A 11 -19.31 -15.26 -38.81
C ALA A 11 -18.67 -13.96 -38.31
N ASN A 12 -19.15 -12.80 -38.80
CA ASN A 12 -18.66 -11.50 -38.37
C ASN A 12 -18.98 -11.20 -36.88
N LEU A 13 -20.15 -11.64 -36.41
CA LEU A 13 -20.51 -11.51 -35.01
C LEU A 13 -19.62 -12.35 -34.09
N VAL A 14 -19.38 -13.62 -34.52
CA VAL A 14 -18.49 -14.51 -33.75
C VAL A 14 -17.04 -13.98 -33.72
N LEU A 15 -16.51 -13.51 -34.85
CA LEU A 15 -15.17 -12.92 -34.92
C LEU A 15 -15.08 -11.66 -34.02
N ARG A 16 -16.08 -10.77 -34.05
CA ARG A 16 -16.11 -9.60 -33.19
C ARG A 16 -16.19 -9.97 -31.70
N SER A 17 -17.01 -10.96 -31.35
CA SER A 17 -17.10 -11.45 -29.98
C SER A 17 -15.74 -11.97 -29.49
N LYS A 18 -15.06 -12.79 -30.31
CA LYS A 18 -13.73 -13.30 -29.97
C LYS A 18 -12.68 -12.20 -29.86
N GLN A 19 -12.73 -11.21 -30.73
CA GLN A 19 -11.83 -10.06 -30.64
C GLN A 19 -12.06 -9.29 -29.34
N GLN A 20 -13.31 -9.03 -28.97
CA GLN A 20 -13.66 -8.36 -27.70
C GLN A 20 -13.19 -9.16 -26.47
N GLU A 21 -13.31 -10.51 -26.50
CA GLU A 21 -12.79 -11.36 -25.43
C GLU A 21 -11.26 -11.22 -25.29
N ILE A 22 -10.53 -11.26 -26.42
CA ILE A 22 -9.08 -11.09 -26.46
C ILE A 22 -8.68 -9.72 -25.92
N ASP A 23 -9.35 -8.67 -26.35
CA ASP A 23 -9.05 -7.30 -25.91
C ASP A 23 -9.38 -7.10 -24.42
N ALA A 24 -10.46 -7.70 -23.91
CA ALA A 24 -10.78 -7.72 -22.48
C ALA A 24 -9.69 -8.40 -21.64
N LEU A 25 -9.18 -9.54 -22.11
CA LEU A 25 -8.07 -10.25 -21.44
C LEU A 25 -6.77 -9.43 -21.46
N ARG A 26 -6.46 -8.77 -22.58
CA ARG A 26 -5.30 -7.86 -22.65
C ARG A 26 -5.44 -6.69 -21.67
N HIS A 27 -6.60 -6.05 -21.61
CA HIS A 27 -6.86 -4.97 -20.64
C HIS A 27 -6.72 -5.45 -19.20
N LEU A 28 -7.17 -6.66 -18.90
CA LEU A 28 -7.02 -7.25 -17.57
C LEU A 28 -5.53 -7.50 -17.24
N ALA A 29 -4.76 -8.05 -18.18
CA ALA A 29 -3.31 -8.25 -17.99
C ALA A 29 -2.58 -6.93 -17.70
N HIS A 30 -2.93 -5.85 -18.44
CA HIS A 30 -2.36 -4.52 -18.20
C HIS A 30 -2.70 -3.95 -16.82
N LYS A 31 -3.96 -4.12 -16.38
CA LYS A 31 -4.35 -3.71 -15.03
C LYS A 31 -3.57 -4.47 -13.96
N ALA A 32 -3.33 -5.77 -14.17
CA ALA A 32 -2.54 -6.58 -13.24
C ALA A 32 -1.08 -6.09 -13.15
N GLU A 33 -0.45 -5.70 -14.26
CA GLU A 33 0.90 -5.10 -14.26
C GLU A 33 0.95 -3.78 -13.45
N TRP A 34 -0.08 -2.93 -13.59
CA TRP A 34 -0.17 -1.68 -12.83
C TRP A 34 -0.34 -1.94 -11.34
N VAL A 35 -1.26 -2.84 -10.99
CA VAL A 35 -1.52 -3.22 -9.59
C VAL A 35 -0.25 -3.79 -8.95
N ASP A 36 0.50 -4.64 -9.68
CA ASP A 36 1.77 -5.19 -9.17
C ASP A 36 2.81 -4.08 -8.96
N ALA A 37 3.00 -3.19 -9.94
CA ALA A 37 3.97 -2.10 -9.83
C ALA A 37 3.62 -1.14 -8.67
N ILE A 38 2.34 -0.78 -8.52
CA ILE A 38 1.86 0.06 -7.42
C ILE A 38 2.05 -0.66 -6.09
N GLY A 39 1.68 -1.95 -6.00
CA GLY A 39 1.81 -2.74 -4.78
C GLY A 39 3.26 -2.85 -4.31
N GLN A 40 4.20 -3.08 -5.24
CA GLN A 40 5.63 -3.09 -4.95
C GLN A 40 6.11 -1.73 -4.43
N LEU A 41 5.72 -0.63 -5.07
CA LEU A 41 6.09 0.71 -4.62
C LEU A 41 5.50 1.02 -3.23
N VAL A 42 4.23 0.70 -2.99
CA VAL A 42 3.59 0.88 -1.67
C VAL A 42 4.40 0.18 -0.57
N GLN A 43 4.83 -1.08 -0.79
CA GLN A 43 5.65 -1.80 0.19
C GLN A 43 7.00 -1.09 0.45
N ARG A 44 7.65 -0.54 -0.59
CA ARG A 44 8.91 0.18 -0.43
C ARG A 44 8.71 1.50 0.32
N LEU A 45 7.67 2.25 0.00
CA LEU A 45 7.33 3.47 0.72
C LEU A 45 6.95 3.21 2.19
N GLN A 46 6.28 2.09 2.49
CA GLN A 46 6.00 1.68 3.87
C GLN A 46 7.28 1.39 4.65
N ARG A 47 8.27 0.74 4.02
CA ARG A 47 9.60 0.52 4.64
C ARG A 47 10.36 1.83 4.84
N GLU A 48 10.37 2.69 3.82
CA GLU A 48 11.00 4.01 3.87
C GLU A 48 10.38 4.87 4.98
N ARG A 49 9.03 4.87 5.09
CA ARG A 49 8.29 5.53 6.19
C ARG A 49 8.76 5.03 7.56
N GLY A 50 8.82 3.71 7.74
CA GLY A 50 9.25 3.10 9.00
C GLY A 50 10.69 3.49 9.36
N ALA A 51 11.62 3.36 8.42
CA ALA A 51 13.01 3.74 8.61
C ALA A 51 13.18 5.24 8.90
N SER A 52 12.40 6.09 8.21
CA SER A 52 12.39 7.54 8.42
C SER A 52 11.83 7.91 9.80
N CYS A 53 10.77 7.22 10.25
CA CYS A 53 10.18 7.43 11.57
C CYS A 53 11.20 7.17 12.69
N ILE A 54 11.91 6.05 12.64
CA ILE A 54 12.92 5.69 13.64
C ILE A 54 14.13 6.63 13.58
N TYR A 55 14.58 6.99 12.37
CA TYR A 55 15.65 7.95 12.19
C TYR A 55 15.34 9.29 12.87
N LEU A 56 14.14 9.84 12.62
CA LEU A 56 13.70 11.09 13.23
C LEU A 56 13.48 10.95 14.75
N ALA A 57 12.87 9.84 15.21
CA ALA A 57 12.62 9.63 16.64
C ALA A 57 13.93 9.46 17.44
N SER A 58 14.95 8.86 16.86
CA SER A 58 16.24 8.66 17.52
C SER A 58 17.06 9.93 17.66
N GLN A 59 16.80 10.95 16.85
CA GLN A 59 17.56 12.21 16.73
C GLN A 59 19.09 11.98 16.60
N THR A 60 19.47 10.80 16.11
CA THR A 60 20.87 10.37 15.94
C THR A 60 21.10 9.87 14.52
N GLN A 61 22.37 9.69 14.14
CA GLN A 61 22.74 9.09 12.84
C GLN A 61 22.65 7.56 12.83
N ARG A 62 22.25 6.94 13.93
CA ARG A 62 22.26 5.48 14.11
C ARG A 62 21.49 4.72 13.02
N PHE A 63 20.41 5.30 12.49
CA PHE A 63 19.55 4.66 11.50
C PHE A 63 19.64 5.28 10.08
N ALA A 64 20.61 6.16 9.86
CA ALA A 64 20.77 6.84 8.57
C ALA A 64 21.00 5.86 7.42
N GLU A 65 21.87 4.84 7.62
CA GLU A 65 22.15 3.83 6.58
C GLU A 65 20.92 2.98 6.23
N VAL A 66 20.17 2.53 7.25
CA VAL A 66 18.92 1.78 7.04
C VAL A 66 17.91 2.60 6.25
N ARG A 67 17.79 3.89 6.58
CA ARG A 67 16.93 4.82 5.87
C ARG A 67 17.40 5.05 4.42
N HIS A 68 18.70 5.30 4.21
CA HIS A 68 19.24 5.50 2.85
C HIS A 68 19.02 4.26 1.96
N HIS A 69 19.19 3.06 2.52
CA HIS A 69 18.88 1.83 1.80
C HIS A 69 17.40 1.75 1.40
N ALA A 70 16.49 2.06 2.32
CA ALA A 70 15.06 2.06 2.05
C ALA A 70 14.66 3.10 0.98
N VAL A 71 15.27 4.31 1.01
CA VAL A 71 15.08 5.35 -0.01
C VAL A 71 15.53 4.86 -1.39
N ASN A 72 16.72 4.25 -1.48
CA ASN A 72 17.25 3.76 -2.75
C ASN A 72 16.37 2.64 -3.33
N GLU A 73 15.85 1.74 -2.50
CA GLU A 73 14.88 0.72 -2.94
C GLU A 73 13.59 1.36 -3.45
N ALA A 74 13.06 2.38 -2.79
CA ALA A 74 11.85 3.08 -3.22
C ALA A 74 12.05 3.79 -4.57
N LEU A 75 13.18 4.47 -4.77
CA LEU A 75 13.53 5.15 -6.03
C LEU A 75 13.49 4.22 -7.24
N LEU A 76 13.99 2.98 -7.09
CA LEU A 76 13.93 1.98 -8.17
C LEU A 76 12.49 1.63 -8.56
N HIS A 77 11.60 1.53 -7.58
CA HIS A 77 10.19 1.22 -7.81
C HIS A 77 9.37 2.44 -8.27
N GLU A 78 9.75 3.65 -7.89
CA GLU A 78 9.18 4.88 -8.45
C GLU A 78 9.46 4.97 -9.96
N GLU A 79 10.70 4.70 -10.37
CA GLU A 79 11.07 4.71 -11.78
C GLU A 79 10.35 3.60 -12.56
N LYS A 80 10.26 2.38 -11.99
CA LYS A 80 9.50 1.27 -12.58
C LYS A 80 8.03 1.65 -12.79
N LEU A 81 7.39 2.30 -11.81
CA LEU A 81 6.00 2.74 -11.94
C LEU A 81 5.84 3.78 -13.05
N ARG A 82 6.74 4.76 -13.15
CA ARG A 82 6.74 5.76 -14.23
C ARG A 82 6.87 5.10 -15.61
N GLN A 83 7.74 4.11 -15.75
CA GLN A 83 7.90 3.35 -16.99
C GLN A 83 6.64 2.57 -17.36
N VAL A 84 6.02 1.88 -16.37
CA VAL A 84 4.77 1.13 -16.59
C VAL A 84 3.63 2.08 -16.98
N PHE A 85 3.53 3.25 -16.38
CA PHE A 85 2.54 4.26 -16.76
C PHE A 85 2.81 4.80 -18.17
N SER A 86 4.06 5.18 -18.49
CA SER A 86 4.43 5.74 -19.78
C SER A 86 4.22 4.78 -20.93
N ALA A 87 4.51 3.49 -20.75
CA ALA A 87 4.36 2.47 -21.78
C ALA A 87 2.90 2.28 -22.23
N ARG A 88 1.92 2.79 -21.47
CA ARG A 88 0.49 2.56 -21.67
C ARG A 88 -0.33 3.84 -21.86
N MET A 89 0.33 4.98 -22.06
CA MET A 89 -0.33 6.27 -22.33
C MET A 89 -0.84 6.39 -23.78
N ASP A 90 -0.95 5.27 -24.52
CA ASP A 90 -1.49 5.28 -25.86
C ASP A 90 -3.00 5.58 -25.83
N PRO A 91 -3.47 6.68 -26.48
CA PRO A 91 -4.87 7.05 -26.55
C PRO A 91 -5.77 5.94 -27.16
N ALA A 92 -5.19 5.06 -27.98
CA ALA A 92 -5.92 3.94 -28.60
C ALA A 92 -6.32 2.84 -27.60
N GLN A 93 -5.75 2.83 -26.39
CA GLN A 93 -6.00 1.78 -25.39
C GLN A 93 -7.12 2.10 -24.41
N GLY A 94 -7.85 3.21 -24.57
CA GLY A 94 -9.12 3.47 -23.88
C GLY A 94 -9.01 3.68 -22.36
N THR A 95 -7.89 4.26 -21.86
CA THR A 95 -7.76 4.62 -20.44
C THR A 95 -8.79 5.69 -20.08
N SER A 96 -9.57 5.47 -19.03
CA SER A 96 -10.61 6.42 -18.62
C SER A 96 -10.01 7.74 -18.11
N ALA A 97 -10.73 8.85 -18.29
CA ALA A 97 -10.33 10.15 -17.75
C ALA A 97 -10.10 10.11 -16.23
N GLN A 98 -10.90 9.33 -15.50
CA GLN A 98 -10.74 9.15 -14.06
C GLN A 98 -9.44 8.41 -13.73
N THR A 99 -9.10 7.35 -14.45
CA THR A 99 -7.81 6.65 -14.28
C THR A 99 -6.63 7.58 -14.53
N LEU A 100 -6.68 8.39 -15.60
CA LEU A 100 -5.64 9.39 -15.91
C LEU A 100 -5.50 10.43 -14.79
N SER A 101 -6.62 10.90 -14.23
CA SER A 101 -6.60 11.84 -13.10
C SER A 101 -5.97 11.23 -11.86
N LEU A 102 -6.29 9.98 -11.52
CA LEU A 102 -5.69 9.28 -10.38
C LEU A 102 -4.20 9.01 -10.60
N MET A 103 -3.79 8.66 -11.84
CA MET A 103 -2.37 8.55 -12.19
C MET A 103 -1.63 9.87 -12.02
N ALA A 104 -2.23 10.98 -12.48
CA ALA A 104 -1.65 12.32 -12.31
C ALA A 104 -1.51 12.68 -10.82
N TRP A 105 -2.50 12.38 -9.99
CA TRP A 105 -2.43 12.54 -8.55
C TRP A 105 -1.31 11.71 -7.91
N ALA A 106 -1.18 10.43 -8.30
CA ALA A 106 -0.12 9.55 -7.82
C ALA A 106 1.27 10.11 -8.20
N LEU A 107 1.45 10.54 -9.45
CA LEU A 107 2.72 11.13 -9.91
C LEU A 107 3.05 12.43 -9.19
N LEU A 108 2.06 13.31 -8.98
CA LEU A 108 2.24 14.56 -8.21
C LEU A 108 2.69 14.27 -6.77
N GLY A 109 2.11 13.22 -6.14
CA GLY A 109 2.55 12.75 -4.83
C GLY A 109 4.02 12.30 -4.85
N LEU A 110 4.42 11.53 -5.86
CA LEU A 110 5.82 11.09 -6.01
C LEU A 110 6.79 12.26 -6.25
N GLU A 111 6.36 13.31 -6.93
CA GLU A 111 7.17 14.53 -7.12
C GLU A 111 7.43 15.28 -5.82
N SER A 112 6.62 15.07 -4.78
CA SER A 112 6.84 15.67 -3.45
C SER A 112 7.90 14.93 -2.62
N LEU A 113 8.22 13.66 -2.94
CA LEU A 113 9.14 12.82 -2.16
C LEU A 113 10.56 13.39 -2.01
N PRO A 114 11.20 13.97 -3.05
CA PRO A 114 12.53 14.54 -2.87
C PRO A 114 12.59 15.64 -1.81
N ALA A 115 11.58 16.50 -1.76
CA ALA A 115 11.49 17.57 -0.75
C ALA A 115 11.24 16.99 0.65
N LEU A 116 10.35 15.99 0.76
CA LEU A 116 10.10 15.28 2.02
C LEU A 116 11.37 14.60 2.53
N ARG A 117 12.09 13.86 1.68
CA ARG A 117 13.36 13.20 2.01
C ARG A 117 14.40 14.17 2.51
N LEU A 118 14.50 15.35 1.87
CA LEU A 118 15.43 16.40 2.27
C LEU A 118 15.09 16.97 3.66
N GLN A 119 13.80 17.17 3.97
CA GLN A 119 13.37 17.62 5.31
C GLN A 119 13.70 16.57 6.38
N ILE A 120 13.52 15.29 6.07
CA ILE A 120 13.87 14.19 6.96
C ILE A 120 15.39 14.12 7.19
N ASP A 121 16.20 14.23 6.12
CA ASP A 121 17.68 14.23 6.21
C ASP A 121 18.19 15.35 7.12
N ARG A 122 17.55 16.49 7.06
CA ARG A 122 17.86 17.66 7.90
C ARG A 122 17.27 17.59 9.31
N GLN A 123 16.50 16.52 9.61
CA GLN A 123 15.71 16.38 10.85
C GLN A 123 14.83 17.62 11.11
N ALA A 124 14.30 18.23 10.03
CA ALA A 124 13.54 19.47 10.06
C ALA A 124 12.02 19.24 10.21
N MET A 125 11.61 18.02 10.51
CA MET A 125 10.21 17.66 10.74
C MET A 125 10.10 16.60 11.83
N SER A 126 8.90 16.45 12.40
CA SER A 126 8.63 15.41 13.40
C SER A 126 8.47 14.03 12.74
N ALA A 127 8.70 12.96 13.51
CA ALA A 127 8.44 11.59 13.07
C ALA A 127 6.98 11.38 12.67
N LEU A 128 6.02 11.99 13.38
CA LEU A 128 4.59 11.90 13.09
C LEU A 128 4.21 12.60 11.79
N ASP A 129 4.79 13.77 11.51
CA ASP A 129 4.55 14.49 10.25
C ASP A 129 5.09 13.69 9.06
N ALA A 130 6.27 13.06 9.21
CA ALA A 130 6.82 12.17 8.19
C ALA A 130 5.91 10.96 7.94
N VAL A 131 5.42 10.31 9.00
CA VAL A 131 4.46 9.19 8.89
C VAL A 131 3.20 9.66 8.17
N ALA A 132 2.65 10.82 8.52
CA ALA A 132 1.44 11.36 7.89
C ALA A 132 1.66 11.64 6.39
N ALA A 133 2.80 12.24 6.01
CA ALA A 133 3.12 12.55 4.61
C ALA A 133 3.23 11.27 3.75
N TYR A 134 3.97 10.25 4.21
CA TYR A 134 4.05 8.97 3.52
C TYR A 134 2.69 8.27 3.43
N SER A 135 1.92 8.25 4.53
CA SER A 135 0.61 7.60 4.56
C SER A 135 -0.38 8.25 3.61
N HIS A 136 -0.33 9.58 3.45
CA HIS A 136 -1.16 10.30 2.48
C HIS A 136 -0.82 9.89 1.02
N LEU A 137 0.46 9.81 0.69
CA LEU A 137 0.90 9.34 -0.62
C LEU A 137 0.50 7.87 -0.87
N ILE A 138 0.73 6.99 0.10
CA ILE A 138 0.36 5.57 0.00
C ILE A 138 -1.15 5.42 -0.20
N ALA A 139 -1.97 6.19 0.52
CA ALA A 139 -3.43 6.18 0.36
C ALA A 139 -3.86 6.52 -1.07
N GLY A 140 -3.25 7.51 -1.72
CA GLY A 140 -3.53 7.84 -3.12
C GLY A 140 -3.16 6.71 -4.10
N LEU A 141 -2.05 6.00 -3.85
CA LEU A 141 -1.66 4.83 -4.64
C LEU A 141 -2.64 3.66 -4.45
N VAL A 142 -3.11 3.43 -3.24
CA VAL A 142 -4.12 2.40 -2.92
C VAL A 142 -5.47 2.74 -3.56
N GLU A 143 -5.88 4.02 -3.56
CA GLU A 143 -7.10 4.48 -4.23
C GLU A 143 -7.06 4.22 -5.74
N LEU A 144 -5.91 4.40 -6.37
CA LEU A 144 -5.73 4.06 -7.79
C LEU A 144 -5.92 2.55 -8.04
N VAL A 145 -5.39 1.68 -7.17
CA VAL A 145 -5.63 0.23 -7.24
C VAL A 145 -7.12 -0.09 -7.11
N PHE A 146 -7.79 0.55 -6.15
CA PHE A 146 -9.23 0.36 -5.94
C PHE A 146 -10.05 0.72 -7.20
N HIS A 147 -9.77 1.87 -7.79
CA HIS A 147 -10.47 2.30 -9.00
C HIS A 147 -10.25 1.33 -10.17
N MET A 148 -9.04 0.78 -10.33
CA MET A 148 -8.77 -0.24 -11.35
C MET A 148 -9.54 -1.54 -11.09
N ALA A 149 -9.76 -1.88 -9.82
CA ALA A 149 -10.54 -3.04 -9.41
C ALA A 149 -12.02 -2.91 -9.81
N ASP A 150 -12.63 -1.78 -9.50
CA ASP A 150 -14.05 -1.52 -9.75
C ASP A 150 -14.41 -1.59 -11.25
N THR A 151 -13.48 -1.24 -12.12
CA THR A 151 -13.67 -1.26 -13.59
C THR A 151 -13.38 -2.61 -14.25
N ALA A 152 -13.15 -3.69 -13.49
CA ALA A 152 -12.73 -4.98 -14.08
C ALA A 152 -13.84 -5.73 -14.84
N GLY A 153 -15.12 -5.52 -14.50
CA GLY A 153 -16.28 -6.07 -15.24
C GLY A 153 -16.47 -7.60 -15.14
N VAL A 154 -15.55 -8.33 -14.47
CA VAL A 154 -15.57 -9.79 -14.30
C VAL A 154 -15.71 -10.12 -12.82
N PRO A 155 -16.80 -10.77 -12.36
CA PRO A 155 -17.09 -10.96 -10.93
C PRO A 155 -15.99 -11.68 -10.15
N SER A 156 -15.33 -12.68 -10.72
CA SER A 156 -14.22 -13.40 -10.06
C SER A 156 -13.00 -12.49 -9.86
N VAL A 157 -12.70 -11.64 -10.85
CA VAL A 157 -11.62 -10.66 -10.76
C VAL A 157 -11.95 -9.58 -9.74
N SER A 158 -13.19 -9.08 -9.72
CA SER A 158 -13.64 -8.11 -8.72
C SER A 158 -13.49 -8.66 -7.29
N ARG A 159 -13.85 -9.93 -7.05
CA ARG A 159 -13.63 -10.58 -5.75
C ARG A 159 -12.15 -10.60 -5.35
N LEU A 160 -11.28 -11.02 -6.27
CA LEU A 160 -9.84 -11.09 -6.02
C LEU A 160 -9.26 -9.69 -5.72
N LEU A 161 -9.71 -8.68 -6.45
CA LEU A 161 -9.26 -7.30 -6.26
C LEU A 161 -9.77 -6.71 -4.94
N VAL A 162 -11.00 -7.05 -4.49
CA VAL A 162 -11.47 -6.69 -3.14
C VAL A 162 -10.60 -7.33 -2.07
N ALA A 163 -10.26 -8.61 -2.21
CA ALA A 163 -9.35 -9.28 -1.28
C ALA A 163 -7.97 -8.60 -1.26
N LEU A 164 -7.40 -8.32 -2.44
CA LEU A 164 -6.12 -7.63 -2.57
C LEU A 164 -6.14 -6.24 -1.92
N LEU A 165 -7.19 -5.46 -2.20
CA LEU A 165 -7.37 -4.13 -1.60
C LEU A 165 -7.32 -4.20 -0.07
N HIS A 166 -8.10 -5.09 0.52
CA HIS A 166 -8.16 -5.22 1.98
C HIS A 166 -6.86 -5.78 2.57
N ALA A 167 -6.13 -6.64 1.84
CA ALA A 167 -4.78 -7.05 2.23
C ALA A 167 -3.80 -5.87 2.24
N VAL A 168 -3.81 -5.04 1.19
CA VAL A 168 -2.98 -3.83 1.10
C VAL A 168 -3.35 -2.83 2.18
N GLN A 169 -4.65 -2.62 2.43
CA GLN A 169 -5.14 -1.75 3.49
C GLN A 169 -4.70 -2.24 4.87
N ALA A 170 -4.85 -3.53 5.17
CA ALA A 170 -4.38 -4.12 6.42
C ALA A 170 -2.85 -3.97 6.60
N THR A 171 -2.09 -4.12 5.51
CA THR A 171 -0.63 -3.92 5.52
C THR A 171 -0.28 -2.46 5.81
N GLU A 172 -1.05 -1.50 5.28
CA GLU A 172 -0.87 -0.07 5.56
C GLU A 172 -1.16 0.23 7.03
N GLU A 173 -2.24 -0.29 7.58
CA GLU A 173 -2.63 -0.14 8.98
C GLU A 173 -1.60 -0.77 9.91
N ALA A 174 -1.06 -1.95 9.57
CA ALA A 174 0.05 -2.58 10.28
C ALA A 174 1.34 -1.75 10.24
N GLY A 175 1.63 -1.12 9.10
CA GLY A 175 2.78 -0.23 8.95
C GLY A 175 2.65 1.03 9.80
N GLN A 176 1.46 1.63 9.90
CA GLN A 176 1.19 2.76 10.79
C GLN A 176 1.23 2.33 12.27
N GLU A 177 0.65 1.18 12.60
CA GLU A 177 0.73 0.58 13.94
C GLU A 177 2.19 0.39 14.36
N ARG A 178 3.02 -0.18 13.47
CA ARG A 178 4.44 -0.37 13.72
C ARG A 178 5.15 0.94 14.05
N ALA A 179 4.91 1.99 13.28
CA ALA A 179 5.48 3.31 13.54
C ALA A 179 5.01 3.88 14.89
N MET A 180 3.73 3.73 15.22
CA MET A 180 3.15 4.23 16.47
C MET A 180 3.65 3.45 17.70
N GLY A 181 3.73 2.13 17.61
CA GLY A 181 4.27 1.30 18.70
C GLY A 181 5.76 1.55 18.95
N ALA A 182 6.55 1.70 17.87
CA ALA A 182 7.95 2.08 17.99
C ALA A 182 8.12 3.43 18.69
N LEU A 183 7.27 4.41 18.34
CA LEU A 183 7.28 5.74 18.97
C LEU A 183 6.91 5.67 20.46
N LEU A 184 5.87 4.90 20.83
CA LEU A 184 5.46 4.70 22.21
C LEU A 184 6.58 4.10 23.06
N TYR A 185 7.21 3.02 22.60
CA TYR A 185 8.33 2.42 23.31
C TYR A 185 9.56 3.36 23.36
N ALA A 186 9.91 4.01 22.25
CA ALA A 186 11.05 4.92 22.20
C ALA A 186 10.88 6.15 23.09
N SER A 187 9.64 6.61 23.33
CA SER A 187 9.36 7.71 24.27
C SER A 187 9.53 7.34 25.74
N GLY A 188 9.64 6.03 26.06
CA GLY A 188 9.81 5.51 27.41
C GLY A 188 8.56 5.60 28.29
N HIS A 189 7.43 6.09 27.79
CA HIS A 189 6.18 6.20 28.55
C HIS A 189 4.95 6.11 27.65
N CYS A 190 3.84 5.60 28.19
CA CYS A 190 2.59 5.47 27.47
C CYS A 190 1.87 6.82 27.39
N GLN A 191 1.85 7.44 26.21
CA GLN A 191 1.09 8.64 25.91
C GLN A 191 -0.32 8.26 25.45
N GLU A 192 -1.36 8.79 26.09
CA GLU A 192 -2.75 8.41 25.85
C GLU A 192 -3.17 8.61 24.40
N ALA A 193 -2.84 9.75 23.79
CA ALA A 193 -3.22 10.02 22.39
C ALA A 193 -2.57 9.02 21.41
N HIS A 194 -1.32 8.65 21.64
CA HIS A 194 -0.62 7.66 20.82
C HIS A 194 -1.16 6.24 21.03
N GLN A 195 -1.52 5.89 22.27
CA GLN A 195 -2.16 4.62 22.59
C GLN A 195 -3.53 4.50 21.92
N GLN A 196 -4.38 5.52 22.01
CA GLN A 196 -5.69 5.54 21.34
C GLN A 196 -5.55 5.39 19.82
N ARG A 197 -4.55 6.05 19.22
CA ARG A 197 -4.26 5.90 17.80
C ARG A 197 -3.81 4.47 17.46
N LEU A 198 -2.95 3.86 18.29
CA LEU A 198 -2.53 2.47 18.14
C LEU A 198 -3.72 1.52 18.18
N LEU A 199 -4.61 1.64 19.17
CA LEU A 199 -5.82 0.83 19.30
C LEU A 199 -6.71 0.94 18.07
N HIS A 200 -6.92 2.16 17.57
CA HIS A 200 -7.69 2.39 16.35
C HIS A 200 -7.07 1.69 15.13
N LEU A 201 -5.75 1.69 15.01
CA LEU A 201 -5.04 1.01 13.90
C LEU A 201 -5.16 -0.50 13.98
N ILE A 202 -5.07 -1.08 15.19
CA ILE A 202 -5.29 -2.52 15.41
C ILE A 202 -6.71 -2.92 14.99
N ASP A 203 -7.73 -2.19 15.45
CA ASP A 203 -9.14 -2.45 15.09
C ASP A 203 -9.38 -2.32 13.57
N ALA A 204 -8.77 -1.32 12.93
CA ALA A 204 -8.88 -1.10 11.50
C ALA A 204 -8.27 -2.28 10.72
N GLN A 205 -7.06 -2.71 11.12
CA GLN A 205 -6.36 -3.86 10.55
C GLN A 205 -7.20 -5.14 10.66
N GLU A 206 -7.81 -5.40 11.83
CA GLU A 206 -8.65 -6.58 12.03
C GLU A 206 -9.89 -6.55 11.13
N ARG A 207 -10.50 -5.38 10.92
CA ARG A 207 -11.63 -5.22 9.98
C ARG A 207 -11.20 -5.52 8.55
N SER A 208 -10.09 -4.96 8.12
CA SER A 208 -9.54 -5.18 6.77
C SER A 208 -9.20 -6.66 6.54
N LEU A 209 -8.56 -7.31 7.50
CA LEU A 209 -8.23 -8.74 7.44
C LEU A 209 -9.46 -9.65 7.44
N ARG A 210 -10.53 -9.27 8.12
CA ARG A 210 -11.81 -10.00 8.07
C ARG A 210 -12.39 -9.97 6.67
N VAL A 211 -12.48 -8.80 6.05
CA VAL A 211 -12.97 -8.68 4.67
C VAL A 211 -12.05 -9.42 3.69
N PHE A 212 -10.73 -9.32 3.85
CA PHE A 212 -9.80 -10.15 3.09
C PHE A 212 -10.16 -11.64 3.21
N GLY A 213 -10.38 -12.16 4.42
CA GLY A 213 -10.76 -13.54 4.66
C GLY A 213 -12.07 -13.97 3.99
N ASP A 214 -13.05 -13.07 3.88
CA ASP A 214 -14.34 -13.34 3.22
C ASP A 214 -14.22 -13.39 1.69
N PHE A 215 -13.31 -12.66 1.10
CA PHE A 215 -13.16 -12.52 -0.35
C PHE A 215 -11.95 -13.27 -0.94
N ALA A 216 -10.95 -13.60 -0.13
CA ALA A 216 -9.75 -14.31 -0.57
C ALA A 216 -10.07 -15.74 -1.06
N GLU A 217 -9.37 -16.15 -2.11
CA GLU A 217 -9.36 -17.54 -2.55
C GLU A 217 -8.77 -18.48 -1.50
N PRO A 218 -9.18 -19.76 -1.45
CA PRO A 218 -8.71 -20.71 -0.45
C PRO A 218 -7.19 -20.80 -0.31
N ALA A 219 -6.45 -20.72 -1.42
CA ALA A 219 -4.98 -20.75 -1.42
C ALA A 219 -4.36 -19.54 -0.73
N LEU A 220 -4.91 -18.33 -0.97
CA LEU A 220 -4.46 -17.10 -0.31
C LEU A 220 -4.80 -17.11 1.18
N ARG A 221 -5.97 -17.62 1.54
CA ARG A 221 -6.39 -17.78 2.94
C ARG A 221 -5.47 -18.73 3.69
N ALA A 222 -5.19 -19.90 3.12
CA ALA A 222 -4.28 -20.87 3.72
C ALA A 222 -2.88 -20.26 3.93
N ARG A 223 -2.39 -19.48 2.96
CA ARG A 223 -1.11 -18.78 3.10
C ARG A 223 -1.13 -17.73 4.21
N TRP A 224 -2.24 -17.03 4.39
CA TRP A 224 -2.42 -16.09 5.49
C TRP A 224 -2.43 -16.83 6.84
N ASP A 225 -3.15 -17.95 6.95
CA ASP A 225 -3.21 -18.75 8.17
C ASP A 225 -1.80 -19.28 8.56
N GLU A 226 -0.99 -19.69 7.59
CA GLU A 226 0.43 -20.06 7.82
C GLU A 226 1.23 -18.88 8.39
N LEU A 227 1.07 -17.67 7.85
CA LEU A 227 1.77 -16.48 8.33
C LEU A 227 1.41 -16.14 9.78
N GLN A 228 0.14 -16.36 10.20
CA GLN A 228 -0.30 -16.14 11.57
C GLN A 228 0.39 -17.07 12.59
N LEU A 229 0.92 -18.20 12.13
CA LEU A 229 1.66 -19.16 12.98
C LEU A 229 3.16 -18.81 13.09
N ALA A 230 3.62 -17.75 12.42
CA ALA A 230 5.03 -17.34 12.48
C ALA A 230 5.43 -16.91 13.91
N PRO A 231 6.63 -17.27 14.41
CA PRO A 231 7.07 -16.95 15.77
C PRO A 231 7.02 -15.45 16.10
N CYS A 232 7.24 -14.58 15.10
CA CYS A 232 7.16 -13.13 15.28
C CYS A 232 5.75 -12.66 15.65
N MET A 233 4.68 -13.38 15.25
CA MET A 233 3.31 -13.02 15.60
C MET A 233 3.06 -13.14 17.12
N ALA A 234 3.58 -14.18 17.77
CA ALA A 234 3.48 -14.32 19.23
C ALA A 234 4.19 -13.17 19.96
N THR A 235 5.32 -12.72 19.44
CA THR A 235 6.05 -11.57 20.00
C THR A 235 5.26 -10.28 19.79
N LEU A 236 4.73 -10.05 18.59
CA LEU A 236 3.90 -8.89 18.29
C LEU A 236 2.67 -8.84 19.21
N GLU A 237 1.94 -9.94 19.35
CA GLU A 237 0.77 -10.03 20.22
C GLU A 237 1.08 -9.73 21.70
N ARG A 238 2.22 -10.20 22.18
CA ARG A 238 2.67 -9.88 23.55
C ARG A 238 2.93 -8.39 23.72
N LEU A 239 3.59 -7.76 22.76
CA LEU A 239 3.91 -6.33 22.79
C LEU A 239 2.65 -5.47 22.61
N ARG A 240 1.74 -5.84 21.69
CA ARG A 240 0.42 -5.22 21.54
C ARG A 240 -0.35 -5.23 22.86
N ARG A 241 -0.45 -6.40 23.48
CA ARG A 241 -1.17 -6.57 24.74
C ARG A 241 -0.60 -5.68 25.84
N ALA A 242 0.73 -5.57 25.93
CA ALA A 242 1.37 -4.69 26.89
C ALA A 242 0.96 -3.23 26.68
N LEU A 243 0.95 -2.74 25.43
CA LEU A 243 0.51 -1.38 25.11
C LEU A 243 -0.99 -1.16 25.31
N CYS A 244 -1.83 -2.16 24.95
CA CYS A 244 -3.30 -2.04 25.08
C CYS A 244 -3.76 -1.91 26.55
N VAL A 245 -3.08 -2.57 27.49
CA VAL A 245 -3.45 -2.55 28.92
C VAL A 245 -2.69 -1.50 29.73
N ALA A 246 -1.67 -0.86 29.15
CA ALA A 246 -0.89 0.17 29.83
C ALA A 246 -1.79 1.37 30.21
N ARG A 247 -1.61 1.90 31.41
CA ARG A 247 -2.26 3.17 31.81
C ARG A 247 -1.48 4.35 31.25
N PRO A 248 -2.14 5.47 30.91
CA PRO A 248 -1.44 6.69 30.55
C PRO A 248 -0.36 7.07 31.58
N GLY A 249 0.83 7.41 31.11
CA GLY A 249 1.98 7.71 31.96
C GLY A 249 2.79 6.51 32.46
N THR A 250 2.35 5.26 32.21
CA THR A 250 3.14 4.05 32.55
C THR A 250 4.49 4.09 31.85
N ALA A 251 5.57 3.80 32.57
CA ALA A 251 6.89 3.64 32.00
C ALA A 251 6.94 2.44 31.03
N LEU A 252 7.53 2.65 29.88
CA LEU A 252 7.73 1.62 28.84
C LEU A 252 9.23 1.39 28.66
N ASP A 253 9.59 0.14 28.39
CA ASP A 253 10.98 -0.22 28.08
C ASP A 253 11.34 0.24 26.66
N SER A 254 12.19 1.27 26.57
CA SER A 254 12.61 1.85 25.29
C SER A 254 13.40 0.86 24.39
N ASP A 255 14.03 -0.15 24.95
CA ASP A 255 14.77 -1.16 24.17
C ASP A 255 13.82 -2.04 23.33
N LEU A 256 12.55 -2.15 23.74
CA LEU A 256 11.54 -2.87 22.99
C LEU A 256 11.12 -2.16 21.69
N SER A 257 11.49 -0.88 21.49
CA SER A 257 11.25 -0.17 20.23
C SER A 257 11.87 -0.89 19.02
N HIS A 258 13.04 -1.49 19.19
CA HIS A 258 13.71 -2.29 18.16
C HIS A 258 13.03 -3.64 17.91
N THR A 259 12.51 -4.27 18.97
CA THR A 259 11.83 -5.55 18.87
C THR A 259 10.46 -5.40 18.20
N TRP A 260 9.83 -4.25 18.42
CA TRP A 260 8.55 -3.88 17.77
C TRP A 260 8.72 -3.62 16.27
N PHE A 261 9.83 -3.03 15.84
CA PHE A 261 10.13 -2.69 14.45
C PHE A 261 10.59 -3.88 13.64
#